data_cebf2503ccc05783d503ee412c384793
#
_entry.id   cebf2503ccc05783d503ee412c384793
#
_cell.length_a   1.000
_cell.length_b   1.000
_cell.length_c   1.000
_cell.angle_alpha   90.00
_cell.angle_beta   90.00
_cell.angle_gamma   90.00
#
_symmetry.space_group_name_H-M   'P 1'
#
loop_
_entity.id
_entity.type
_entity.pdbx_description
1 polymer ?
#
loop_
_entity_poly.entity_id
_entity_poly.type
_entity_poly.pdbx_seq_one_letter_code
_entity_poly.pdbx_strand_id
1 'polypeptide(L)'
;VDWLRSLPLLDKIEVDGLRFSLSHNLPDKNYGGALQVTNETSNFDHLLDEETDIAVYGHVHKQLLRYGSQGQQIINPGTIGMPYFDWPALKNHRAQYAIIEVEDGEMVNLQFRKVAYYYEAELKSAKEKGLPFIEMYEELRREDNYPGHNKELLTSLIKKHGYMEDVKDFLQKIKNES
;
A
#
# COMPACT_ATOMS: atom_id res chain seq x y z
N VAL A 1 -0.22 -1.58 -19.24
CA VAL A 1 -1.49 -1.96 -18.57
C VAL A 1 -1.63 -3.48 -18.51
N ASP A 2 -1.31 -4.20 -19.59
CA ASP A 2 -1.47 -5.67 -19.64
C ASP A 2 -0.57 -6.41 -18.65
N TRP A 3 0.66 -5.96 -18.46
CA TRP A 3 1.52 -6.48 -17.41
C TRP A 3 0.89 -6.34 -16.01
N LEU A 4 0.29 -5.19 -15.67
CA LEU A 4 -0.38 -5.01 -14.38
C LEU A 4 -1.59 -5.95 -14.22
N ARG A 5 -2.32 -6.24 -15.32
CA ARG A 5 -3.45 -7.19 -15.30
C ARG A 5 -3.00 -8.63 -15.10
N SER A 6 -1.77 -8.98 -15.50
CA SER A 6 -1.21 -10.32 -15.34
C SER A 6 -0.65 -10.61 -13.96
N LEU A 7 -0.48 -9.57 -13.10
CA LEU A 7 0.04 -9.78 -11.75
C LEU A 7 -0.99 -10.50 -10.88
N PRO A 8 -0.57 -11.52 -10.11
CA PRO A 8 -1.43 -12.18 -9.15
C PRO A 8 -1.72 -11.24 -7.96
N LEU A 9 -2.82 -11.50 -7.23
CA LEU A 9 -3.11 -10.81 -5.96
C LEU A 9 -2.22 -11.34 -4.82
N LEU A 10 -1.81 -12.58 -4.91
CA LEU A 10 -0.93 -13.27 -3.97
C LEU A 10 0.21 -13.93 -4.77
N ASP A 11 1.42 -13.74 -4.31
CA ASP A 11 2.60 -14.47 -4.78
C ASP A 11 3.27 -15.20 -3.61
N LYS A 12 3.96 -16.30 -3.88
CA LYS A 12 4.71 -17.09 -2.88
C LYS A 12 6.14 -17.28 -3.35
N ILE A 13 7.07 -17.01 -2.45
CA ILE A 13 8.49 -17.25 -2.68
C ILE A 13 9.10 -18.03 -1.52
N GLU A 14 10.16 -18.75 -1.78
CA GLU A 14 10.98 -19.38 -0.75
C GLU A 14 12.38 -18.77 -0.77
N VAL A 15 12.88 -18.45 0.41
CA VAL A 15 14.21 -17.89 0.60
C VAL A 15 14.87 -18.69 1.72
N ASP A 16 15.91 -19.43 1.35
CA ASP A 16 16.72 -20.23 2.29
C ASP A 16 15.88 -21.09 3.26
N GLY A 17 14.84 -21.76 2.74
CA GLY A 17 13.96 -22.64 3.48
C GLY A 17 12.77 -21.98 4.17
N LEU A 18 12.69 -20.65 4.25
CA LEU A 18 11.52 -19.92 4.71
C LEU A 18 10.57 -19.59 3.55
N ARG A 19 9.29 -19.83 3.77
CA ARG A 19 8.21 -19.62 2.80
C ARG A 19 7.48 -18.31 3.07
N PHE A 20 7.54 -17.41 2.10
CA PHE A 20 6.90 -16.10 2.15
C PHE A 20 5.64 -16.07 1.30
N SER A 21 4.58 -15.45 1.81
CA SER A 21 3.46 -14.98 1.01
C SER A 21 3.54 -13.46 0.84
N LEU A 22 3.30 -12.97 -0.38
CA LEU A 22 3.38 -11.56 -0.76
C LEU A 22 2.04 -11.10 -1.30
N SER A 23 1.40 -10.11 -0.68
CA SER A 23 0.14 -9.56 -1.15
C SER A 23 0.06 -8.04 -0.95
N HIS A 24 -0.78 -7.35 -1.71
CA HIS A 24 -1.02 -5.93 -1.43
C HIS A 24 -1.89 -5.75 -0.19
N ASN A 25 -2.95 -6.53 -0.05
CA ASN A 25 -3.86 -6.58 1.09
C ASN A 25 -4.20 -8.05 1.38
N LEU A 26 -5.46 -8.45 1.38
CA LEU A 26 -5.84 -9.86 1.50
C LEU A 26 -5.45 -10.66 0.25
N PRO A 27 -5.22 -11.97 0.34
CA PRO A 27 -4.85 -12.82 -0.79
C PRO A 27 -5.83 -12.80 -1.96
N ASP A 28 -7.10 -12.56 -1.68
CA ASP A 28 -8.21 -12.53 -2.65
C ASP A 28 -8.75 -11.11 -2.91
N LYS A 29 -8.24 -10.09 -2.21
CA LYS A 29 -8.80 -8.74 -2.27
C LYS A 29 -7.76 -7.66 -1.96
N ASN A 30 -7.40 -6.86 -2.94
CA ASN A 30 -6.35 -5.83 -2.84
C ASN A 30 -6.82 -4.48 -2.24
N TYR A 31 -7.99 -4.39 -1.62
CA TYR A 31 -8.56 -3.17 -1.04
C TYR A 31 -9.37 -3.44 0.23
N GLY A 32 -9.69 -2.39 1.00
CA GLY A 32 -10.54 -2.45 2.19
C GLY A 32 -9.76 -2.35 3.51
N GLY A 33 -10.47 -2.27 4.62
CA GLY A 33 -9.90 -1.98 5.95
C GLY A 33 -9.62 -3.21 6.82
N ALA A 34 -9.54 -4.42 6.24
CA ALA A 34 -9.43 -5.67 7.02
C ALA A 34 -8.11 -5.79 7.80
N LEU A 35 -7.02 -5.20 7.28
CA LEU A 35 -5.68 -5.33 7.84
C LEU A 35 -5.16 -4.03 8.49
N GLN A 36 -6.07 -3.19 9.00
CA GLN A 36 -5.67 -2.01 9.80
C GLN A 36 -4.94 -2.47 11.07
N VAL A 37 -3.90 -1.73 11.47
CA VAL A 37 -3.01 -2.12 12.59
C VAL A 37 -3.73 -2.33 13.92
N THR A 38 -4.90 -1.75 14.09
CA THR A 38 -5.75 -1.86 15.28
C THR A 38 -6.72 -3.02 15.24
N ASN A 39 -6.81 -3.74 14.11
CA ASN A 39 -7.71 -4.88 13.97
C ASN A 39 -7.19 -6.11 14.73
N GLU A 40 -8.10 -7.03 15.01
CA GLU A 40 -7.82 -8.27 15.73
C GLU A 40 -6.89 -9.21 14.94
N THR A 41 -6.20 -10.09 15.65
CA THR A 41 -5.27 -11.06 15.03
C THR A 41 -5.95 -11.96 14.01
N SER A 42 -7.19 -12.36 14.27
CA SER A 42 -7.99 -13.20 13.35
C SER A 42 -8.14 -12.60 11.94
N ASN A 43 -8.15 -11.28 11.81
CA ASN A 43 -8.17 -10.64 10.50
C ASN A 43 -6.87 -10.89 9.71
N PHE A 44 -5.76 -10.91 10.42
CA PHE A 44 -4.44 -11.10 9.82
C PHE A 44 -4.13 -12.57 9.53
N ASP A 45 -4.79 -13.51 10.20
CA ASP A 45 -4.68 -14.95 9.91
C ASP A 45 -5.10 -15.28 8.46
N HIS A 46 -5.92 -14.44 7.84
CA HIS A 46 -6.27 -14.56 6.41
C HIS A 46 -5.08 -14.37 5.44
N LEU A 47 -3.95 -13.84 5.91
CA LEU A 47 -2.70 -13.74 5.14
C LEU A 47 -1.88 -15.03 5.17
N LEU A 48 -2.26 -15.98 6.03
CA LEU A 48 -1.48 -17.14 6.41
C LEU A 48 -2.20 -18.42 5.99
N ASP A 49 -1.42 -19.42 5.60
CA ASP A 49 -1.85 -20.80 5.40
C ASP A 49 -0.77 -21.77 5.93
N GLU A 50 -0.96 -23.06 5.74
CA GLU A 50 -0.02 -24.10 6.21
C GLU A 50 1.34 -24.06 5.47
N GLU A 51 1.41 -23.35 4.34
CA GLU A 51 2.63 -23.21 3.53
C GLU A 51 3.29 -21.84 3.69
N THR A 52 2.84 -21.01 4.62
CA THR A 52 3.35 -19.65 4.83
C THR A 52 3.98 -19.54 6.21
N ASP A 53 5.26 -19.25 6.27
CA ASP A 53 5.99 -18.97 7.51
C ASP A 53 5.98 -17.47 7.83
N ILE A 54 6.10 -16.63 6.79
CA ILE A 54 6.10 -15.17 6.89
C ILE A 54 5.18 -14.57 5.81
N ALA A 55 4.17 -13.80 6.22
CA ALA A 55 3.36 -13.02 5.30
C ALA A 55 3.86 -11.57 5.21
N VAL A 56 4.03 -11.05 3.99
CA VAL A 56 4.37 -9.65 3.75
C VAL A 56 3.22 -8.99 3.00
N TYR A 57 2.68 -7.90 3.55
CA TYR A 57 1.57 -7.18 2.95
C TYR A 57 1.82 -5.67 2.91
N GLY A 58 1.16 -4.97 2.00
CA GLY A 58 1.24 -3.51 1.84
C GLY A 58 0.03 -2.76 2.41
N HIS A 59 -0.63 -1.95 1.57
CA HIS A 59 -1.94 -1.29 1.72
C HIS A 59 -2.08 -0.31 2.90
N VAL A 60 -1.66 -0.68 4.12
CA VAL A 60 -1.91 0.11 5.35
C VAL A 60 -0.89 1.22 5.56
N HIS A 61 0.22 1.20 4.83
CA HIS A 61 1.28 2.23 4.85
C HIS A 61 1.95 2.45 6.22
N LYS A 62 2.01 1.41 7.06
CA LYS A 62 2.64 1.47 8.38
C LYS A 62 3.62 0.33 8.56
N GLN A 63 4.83 0.65 8.97
CA GLN A 63 5.81 -0.39 9.32
C GLN A 63 5.32 -1.18 10.54
N LEU A 64 5.21 -2.49 10.38
CA LEU A 64 4.63 -3.39 11.38
C LEU A 64 5.28 -4.76 11.31
N LEU A 65 5.59 -5.33 12.48
CA LEU A 65 5.78 -6.76 12.69
C LEU A 65 4.74 -7.22 13.70
N ARG A 66 4.01 -8.27 13.38
CA ARG A 66 3.10 -8.94 14.30
C ARG A 66 3.09 -10.45 14.07
N TYR A 67 2.38 -11.17 14.92
CA TYR A 67 2.22 -12.62 14.82
C TYR A 67 0.77 -12.98 14.50
N GLY A 68 0.58 -14.00 13.69
CA GLY A 68 -0.69 -14.69 13.51
C GLY A 68 -1.03 -15.57 14.73
N SER A 69 -2.23 -16.11 14.77
CA SER A 69 -2.72 -16.94 15.89
C SER A 69 -1.90 -18.22 16.11
N GLN A 70 -1.20 -18.70 15.10
CA GLN A 70 -0.35 -19.91 15.19
C GLN A 70 1.15 -19.59 15.35
N GLY A 71 1.51 -18.32 15.50
CA GLY A 71 2.89 -17.88 15.69
C GLY A 71 3.66 -17.51 14.42
N GLN A 72 3.09 -17.67 13.24
CA GLN A 72 3.68 -17.19 11.98
C GLN A 72 3.83 -15.66 12.01
N GLN A 73 4.80 -15.16 11.26
CA GLN A 73 5.08 -13.71 11.26
C GLN A 73 4.38 -12.98 10.13
N ILE A 74 3.98 -11.73 10.40
CA ILE A 74 3.30 -10.87 9.45
C ILE A 74 4.00 -9.52 9.45
N ILE A 75 4.48 -9.09 8.28
CA ILE A 75 5.30 -7.89 8.12
C ILE A 75 4.62 -6.92 7.15
N ASN A 76 4.55 -5.65 7.53
CA ASN A 76 4.26 -4.56 6.60
C ASN A 76 5.48 -3.66 6.51
N PRO A 77 6.09 -3.48 5.33
CA PRO A 77 7.30 -2.66 5.17
C PRO A 77 7.03 -1.15 5.23
N GLY A 78 5.77 -0.74 5.28
CA GLY A 78 5.37 0.66 5.21
C GLY A 78 5.06 1.13 3.80
N THR A 79 5.40 2.36 3.47
CA THR A 79 5.07 2.99 2.19
C THR A 79 6.25 3.77 1.62
N ILE A 80 6.41 3.72 0.30
CA ILE A 80 7.46 4.48 -0.38
C ILE A 80 7.08 5.97 -0.50
N GLY A 81 5.82 6.28 -0.82
CA GLY A 81 5.45 7.65 -1.20
C GLY A 81 4.22 8.24 -0.50
N MET A 82 3.49 7.48 0.31
CA MET A 82 2.24 7.94 0.93
C MET A 82 2.17 7.56 2.41
N PRO A 83 3.04 8.15 3.27
CA PRO A 83 3.06 7.87 4.70
C PRO A 83 1.77 8.36 5.38
N TYR A 84 1.33 7.61 6.37
CA TYR A 84 0.12 7.88 7.15
C TYR A 84 0.48 8.10 8.61
N PHE A 85 0.02 9.21 9.18
CA PHE A 85 0.32 9.56 10.57
C PHE A 85 -0.97 9.79 11.35
N ASP A 86 -1.21 8.94 12.33
CA ASP A 86 -2.32 9.13 13.27
C ASP A 86 -1.93 10.07 14.42
N TRP A 87 -0.64 10.24 14.64
CA TRP A 87 -0.10 11.04 15.75
C TRP A 87 0.87 12.12 15.23
N PRO A 88 0.60 13.41 15.44
CA PRO A 88 1.38 14.51 14.86
C PRO A 88 2.87 14.46 15.16
N ALA A 89 3.27 14.03 16.37
CA ALA A 89 4.68 13.93 16.76
C ALA A 89 5.46 12.82 16.03
N LEU A 90 4.75 11.89 15.35
CA LEU A 90 5.35 10.80 14.58
C LEU A 90 5.41 11.08 13.09
N LYS A 91 5.14 12.30 12.66
CA LYS A 91 5.20 12.71 11.25
C LYS A 91 6.55 12.40 10.62
N ASN A 92 6.53 11.74 9.47
CA ASN A 92 7.74 11.33 8.79
C ASN A 92 7.48 11.04 7.30
N HIS A 93 7.88 11.97 6.42
CA HIS A 93 7.68 11.87 4.98
C HIS A 93 8.71 11.01 4.24
N ARG A 94 9.62 10.35 4.96
CA ARG A 94 10.63 9.48 4.34
C ARG A 94 9.98 8.24 3.72
N ALA A 95 10.52 7.81 2.59
CA ALA A 95 10.17 6.53 1.99
C ALA A 95 10.51 5.38 2.94
N GLN A 96 9.62 4.41 3.07
CA GLN A 96 9.74 3.29 4.00
C GLN A 96 9.90 1.98 3.24
N TYR A 97 10.78 1.12 3.72
CA TYR A 97 10.95 -0.26 3.26
C TYR A 97 11.47 -1.15 4.38
N ALA A 98 11.51 -2.45 4.16
CA ALA A 98 12.11 -3.40 5.08
C ALA A 98 13.21 -4.21 4.38
N ILE A 99 14.21 -4.62 5.15
CA ILE A 99 15.20 -5.63 4.77
C ILE A 99 14.99 -6.81 5.71
N ILE A 100 14.83 -7.99 5.13
CA ILE A 100 14.73 -9.26 5.85
C ILE A 100 15.96 -10.08 5.46
N GLU A 101 16.72 -10.55 6.45
CA GLU A 101 17.85 -11.43 6.27
C GLU A 101 17.45 -12.82 6.77
N VAL A 102 17.69 -13.83 5.95
CA VAL A 102 17.35 -15.22 6.21
C VAL A 102 18.63 -16.05 6.13
N GLU A 103 18.88 -16.90 7.12
CA GLU A 103 20.02 -17.83 7.17
C GLU A 103 19.54 -19.16 7.77
N ASP A 104 19.88 -20.27 7.11
CA ASP A 104 19.58 -21.64 7.58
C ASP A 104 18.10 -21.86 7.96
N GLY A 105 17.15 -21.26 7.23
CA GLY A 105 15.72 -21.38 7.47
C GLY A 105 15.19 -20.51 8.62
N GLU A 106 15.96 -19.55 9.10
CA GLU A 106 15.56 -18.62 10.14
C GLU A 106 15.64 -17.16 9.68
N MET A 107 14.68 -16.33 10.10
CA MET A 107 14.78 -14.88 9.94
C MET A 107 15.74 -14.31 11.00
N VAL A 108 17.01 -14.12 10.63
CA VAL A 108 18.05 -13.64 11.56
C VAL A 108 17.99 -12.12 11.79
N ASN A 109 17.41 -11.36 10.86
CA ASN A 109 17.30 -9.91 11.02
C ASN A 109 16.08 -9.35 10.26
N LEU A 110 15.45 -8.34 10.86
CA LEU A 110 14.42 -7.50 10.22
C LEU A 110 14.74 -6.03 10.49
N GLN A 111 15.01 -5.27 9.46
CA GLN A 111 15.30 -3.84 9.54
C GLN A 111 14.23 -3.01 8.86
N PHE A 112 13.48 -2.23 9.62
CA PHE A 112 12.63 -1.18 9.06
C PHE A 112 13.47 0.06 8.76
N ARG A 113 13.49 0.46 7.48
CA ARG A 113 14.26 1.58 6.98
C ARG A 113 13.37 2.75 6.58
N LYS A 114 13.91 3.97 6.74
CA LYS A 114 13.27 5.23 6.32
C LYS A 114 14.30 6.10 5.62
N VAL A 115 14.08 6.40 4.33
CA VAL A 115 15.01 7.16 3.48
C VAL A 115 14.40 8.49 3.09
N ALA A 116 15.14 9.57 3.34
CA ALA A 116 14.77 10.88 2.87
C ALA A 116 14.89 10.96 1.35
N TYR A 117 13.93 11.63 0.70
CA TYR A 117 13.95 11.94 -0.73
C TYR A 117 13.34 13.30 -0.99
N TYR A 118 13.61 13.85 -2.17
CA TYR A 118 13.14 15.18 -2.53
C TYR A 118 11.71 15.09 -3.09
N TYR A 119 10.72 15.09 -2.22
CA TYR A 119 9.31 14.94 -2.58
C TYR A 119 8.74 16.09 -3.41
N GLU A 120 9.35 17.29 -3.38
CA GLU A 120 8.94 18.41 -4.23
C GLU A 120 9.16 18.11 -5.73
N ALA A 121 10.23 17.39 -6.07
CA ALA A 121 10.45 16.96 -7.46
C ALA A 121 9.38 15.94 -7.90
N GLU A 122 8.95 15.09 -7.01
CA GLU A 122 7.86 14.14 -7.24
C GLU A 122 6.52 14.86 -7.44
N LEU A 123 6.18 15.83 -6.56
CA LEU A 123 4.99 16.67 -6.73
C LEU A 123 4.99 17.44 -8.06
N LYS A 124 6.14 18.00 -8.43
CA LYS A 124 6.31 18.67 -9.72
C LYS A 124 6.02 17.71 -10.87
N SER A 125 6.63 16.52 -10.85
CA SER A 125 6.41 15.49 -11.87
C SER A 125 4.94 15.06 -11.93
N ALA A 126 4.28 14.88 -10.77
CA ALA A 126 2.87 14.52 -10.69
C ALA A 126 1.97 15.58 -11.35
N LYS A 127 2.23 16.88 -11.10
CA LYS A 127 1.54 18.00 -11.74
C LYS A 127 1.75 18.03 -13.25
N GLU A 128 2.99 17.90 -13.69
CA GLU A 128 3.35 17.91 -15.11
C GLU A 128 2.73 16.75 -15.90
N LYS A 129 2.54 15.60 -15.22
CA LYS A 129 1.91 14.40 -15.82
C LYS A 129 0.39 14.34 -15.64
N GLY A 130 -0.22 15.37 -15.07
CA GLY A 130 -1.66 15.44 -14.89
C GLY A 130 -2.22 14.39 -13.94
N LEU A 131 -1.53 14.12 -12.80
CA LEU A 131 -2.05 13.19 -11.80
C LEU A 131 -3.46 13.61 -11.36
N PRO A 132 -4.48 12.75 -11.47
CA PRO A 132 -5.82 13.04 -10.97
C PRO A 132 -5.80 13.38 -9.47
N PHE A 133 -6.69 14.29 -9.04
CA PHE A 133 -6.78 14.75 -7.65
C PHE A 133 -5.46 15.33 -7.10
N ILE A 134 -4.68 16.00 -7.95
CA ILE A 134 -3.36 16.55 -7.59
C ILE A 134 -3.41 17.49 -6.38
N GLU A 135 -4.51 18.24 -6.20
CA GLU A 135 -4.71 19.13 -5.06
C GLU A 135 -4.73 18.37 -3.73
N MET A 136 -5.41 17.21 -3.71
CA MET A 136 -5.46 16.35 -2.53
C MET A 136 -4.11 15.70 -2.25
N TYR A 137 -3.40 15.31 -3.31
CA TYR A 137 -2.07 14.75 -3.17
C TYR A 137 -1.06 15.77 -2.64
N GLU A 138 -1.14 17.02 -3.11
CA GLU A 138 -0.31 18.12 -2.62
C GLU A 138 -0.60 18.42 -1.14
N GLU A 139 -1.86 18.48 -0.73
CA GLU A 139 -2.27 18.68 0.66
C GLU A 139 -1.71 17.56 1.56
N LEU A 140 -1.85 16.31 1.14
CA LEU A 140 -1.26 15.16 1.85
C LEU A 140 0.25 15.31 2.02
N ARG A 141 0.96 15.75 0.97
CA ARG A 141 2.43 15.82 0.97
C ARG A 141 3.00 17.02 1.73
N ARG A 142 2.28 18.14 1.76
CA ARG A 142 2.73 19.38 2.40
C ARG A 142 2.21 19.55 3.82
N GLU A 143 0.96 19.19 4.03
CA GLU A 143 0.23 19.51 5.27
C GLU A 143 -0.02 18.28 6.15
N ASP A 144 0.37 17.07 5.69
CA ASP A 144 0.10 15.79 6.36
C ASP A 144 -1.41 15.53 6.58
N ASN A 145 -2.24 16.19 5.83
CA ASN A 145 -3.68 15.99 5.85
C ASN A 145 -4.10 15.07 4.71
N TYR A 146 -4.83 14.00 5.03
CA TYR A 146 -5.42 13.13 4.03
C TYR A 146 -6.89 13.49 3.79
N PRO A 147 -7.20 14.30 2.76
CA PRO A 147 -8.55 14.78 2.54
C PRO A 147 -9.47 13.74 1.89
N GLY A 148 -9.02 12.51 1.69
CA GLY A 148 -9.75 11.44 0.97
C GLY A 148 -11.12 11.06 1.56
N HIS A 149 -11.41 11.42 2.80
CA HIS A 149 -12.72 11.25 3.42
C HIS A 149 -13.64 12.47 3.28
N ASN A 150 -13.14 13.58 2.77
CA ASN A 150 -13.92 14.80 2.52
C ASN A 150 -14.76 14.65 1.24
N LYS A 151 -15.99 14.19 1.37
CA LYS A 151 -16.91 13.95 0.25
C LYS A 151 -17.25 15.23 -0.53
N GLU A 152 -17.33 16.38 0.14
CA GLU A 152 -17.64 17.66 -0.51
C GLU A 152 -16.48 18.10 -1.39
N LEU A 153 -15.25 18.04 -0.87
CA LEU A 153 -14.05 18.32 -1.63
C LEU A 153 -13.91 17.37 -2.84
N LEU A 154 -14.05 16.07 -2.63
CA LEU A 154 -14.02 15.08 -3.70
C LEU A 154 -15.04 15.39 -4.80
N THR A 155 -16.30 15.67 -4.42
CA THR A 155 -17.36 16.00 -5.37
C THR A 155 -17.03 17.27 -6.16
N SER A 156 -16.49 18.29 -5.50
CA SER A 156 -16.10 19.54 -6.14
C SER A 156 -14.96 19.34 -7.16
N LEU A 157 -13.94 18.55 -6.80
CA LEU A 157 -12.81 18.23 -7.69
C LEU A 157 -13.23 17.38 -8.89
N ILE A 158 -14.08 16.36 -8.66
CA ILE A 158 -14.67 15.54 -9.74
C ILE A 158 -15.38 16.43 -10.77
N LYS A 159 -16.19 17.37 -10.28
CA LYS A 159 -16.91 18.31 -11.16
C LYS A 159 -15.98 19.31 -11.85
N LYS A 160 -15.02 19.86 -11.12
CA LYS A 160 -14.04 20.85 -11.62
C LYS A 160 -13.22 20.29 -12.78
N HIS A 161 -12.77 19.03 -12.65
CA HIS A 161 -11.86 18.40 -13.61
C HIS A 161 -12.54 17.49 -14.62
N GLY A 162 -13.86 17.28 -14.54
CA GLY A 162 -14.59 16.44 -15.50
C GLY A 162 -14.33 14.94 -15.38
N TYR A 163 -13.82 14.45 -14.23
CA TYR A 163 -13.41 13.05 -14.06
C TYR A 163 -14.53 12.03 -14.30
N MET A 164 -15.80 12.41 -14.14
CA MET A 164 -16.93 11.51 -14.44
C MET A 164 -17.06 11.22 -15.94
N GLU A 165 -16.77 12.19 -16.77
CA GLU A 165 -16.76 12.05 -18.22
C GLU A 165 -15.60 11.15 -18.65
N ASP A 166 -14.39 11.39 -18.13
CA ASP A 166 -13.21 10.57 -18.40
C ASP A 166 -13.45 9.09 -18.05
N VAL A 167 -14.11 8.82 -16.91
CA VAL A 167 -14.46 7.44 -16.50
C VAL A 167 -15.48 6.81 -17.44
N LYS A 168 -16.51 7.56 -17.86
CA LYS A 168 -17.51 7.05 -18.81
C LYS A 168 -16.87 6.69 -20.16
N ASP A 169 -16.04 7.58 -20.68
CA ASP A 169 -15.33 7.38 -21.94
C ASP A 169 -14.41 6.17 -21.88
N PHE A 170 -13.67 6.02 -20.78
CA PHE A 170 -12.82 4.87 -20.54
C PHE A 170 -13.62 3.56 -20.48
N LEU A 171 -14.73 3.51 -19.73
CA LEU A 171 -15.59 2.33 -19.63
C LEU A 171 -16.24 1.97 -20.98
N GLN A 172 -16.61 2.96 -21.80
CA GLN A 172 -17.15 2.73 -23.12
C GLN A 172 -16.10 2.17 -24.08
N LYS A 173 -14.86 2.67 -24.00
CA LYS A 173 -13.74 2.13 -24.77
C LYS A 173 -13.46 0.66 -24.45
N ILE A 174 -13.40 0.29 -23.17
CA ILE A 174 -13.22 -1.12 -22.76
C ILE A 174 -14.33 -2.01 -23.30
N LYS A 175 -15.60 -1.57 -23.26
CA LYS A 175 -16.73 -2.34 -23.78
C LYS A 175 -16.66 -2.57 -25.31
N ASN A 176 -16.06 -1.65 -26.04
CA ASN A 176 -15.93 -1.76 -27.48
C ASN A 176 -14.72 -2.61 -27.90
N GLU A 177 -13.77 -2.86 -27.00
CA GLU A 177 -12.58 -3.68 -27.21
C GLU A 177 -12.76 -5.15 -26.71
N SER A 178 -13.87 -5.44 -26.04
CA SER A 178 -14.27 -6.78 -25.53
C SER A 178 -15.24 -7.46 -26.47
#